data_5544c28a220f7777052c55a17f8f8a04
#
_entry.id   5544c28a220f7777052c55a17f8f8a04
#
_cell.length_a   1.000
_cell.length_b   1.000
_cell.length_c   1.000
_cell.angle_alpha   90.00
_cell.angle_beta   90.00
_cell.angle_gamma   90.00
#
_symmetry.space_group_name_H-M   'P 1'
#
loop_
_entity.id
_entity.type
_entity.pdbx_description
1 polymer ?
#
loop_
_entity_poly.entity_id
_entity_poly.type
_entity_poly.pdbx_seq_one_letter_code
_entity_poly.pdbx_strand_id
1 'polypeptide(L)'
;MPSGTDLSRLSTADIKATLDAIRDRKVVGPVTASALSAVGIGVDGVAVERACGGLAADSVVAVLAAVLAERRRARPELELVWTGPEPSGATTRDTARVLEHMFRDAQSEVLLAGFSFDHGATLFARLHDAMVSRHVACSFFVDIPGDQRNVSDAHEERLVTEHVAGFLKAHWPWRARPRFYYDPRRFDPSVYASIHAKCVVVDSRYAFVTSANFTDRGQTRNVEVGLLVEDTHLATQLAAHLRRCTQQDIFRQVPAEWLPPLPSEDPA
;
A
#
# COMPACT_ATOMS: atom_id res chain seq x y z
N MET A 1 5.38 -30.61 -9.70
CA MET A 1 4.47 -29.54 -10.14
C MET A 1 5.21 -28.70 -11.14
N PRO A 2 4.79 -28.55 -12.41
CA PRO A 2 5.45 -27.63 -13.31
C PRO A 2 5.21 -26.23 -12.78
N SER A 3 6.30 -25.51 -12.50
CA SER A 3 6.27 -24.09 -12.13
C SER A 3 5.56 -23.32 -13.24
N GLY A 4 4.41 -22.73 -12.89
CA GLY A 4 3.59 -21.99 -13.83
C GLY A 4 4.41 -20.97 -14.59
N THR A 5 4.19 -20.93 -15.87
CA THR A 5 4.79 -20.01 -16.83
C THR A 5 4.40 -18.58 -16.49
N ASP A 6 5.31 -17.87 -15.87
CA ASP A 6 5.06 -16.52 -15.36
C ASP A 6 5.29 -15.47 -16.46
N LEU A 7 4.25 -15.20 -17.26
CA LEU A 7 4.23 -14.14 -18.27
C LEU A 7 4.20 -12.72 -17.61
N SER A 8 4.05 -12.65 -16.28
CA SER A 8 4.01 -11.36 -15.56
C SER A 8 5.35 -10.62 -15.64
N ARG A 9 6.45 -11.34 -15.83
CA ARG A 9 7.81 -10.81 -15.95
C ARG A 9 8.15 -10.18 -17.30
N LEU A 10 7.40 -10.50 -18.35
CA LEU A 10 7.62 -9.90 -19.67
C LEU A 10 7.27 -8.41 -19.62
N SER A 11 8.12 -7.57 -20.18
CA SER A 11 7.74 -6.16 -20.34
C SER A 11 6.64 -6.00 -21.40
N THR A 12 5.85 -4.93 -21.31
CA THR A 12 4.85 -4.60 -22.34
C THR A 12 5.50 -4.34 -23.70
N ALA A 13 6.74 -3.84 -23.69
CA ALA A 13 7.53 -3.61 -24.92
C ALA A 13 7.91 -4.94 -25.58
N ASP A 14 8.37 -5.93 -24.81
CA ASP A 14 8.77 -7.22 -25.35
C ASP A 14 7.59 -8.04 -25.88
N ILE A 15 6.44 -7.97 -25.18
CA ILE A 15 5.19 -8.57 -25.69
C ILE A 15 4.80 -7.96 -27.03
N LYS A 16 4.83 -6.63 -27.17
CA LYS A 16 4.53 -5.94 -28.42
C LYS A 16 5.51 -6.33 -29.52
N ALA A 17 6.82 -6.25 -29.25
CA ALA A 17 7.85 -6.59 -30.21
C ALA A 17 7.72 -8.05 -30.69
N THR A 18 7.41 -8.99 -29.80
CA THR A 18 7.17 -10.39 -30.15
C THR A 18 5.92 -10.53 -31.04
N LEU A 19 4.82 -9.88 -30.69
CA LEU A 19 3.60 -9.88 -31.51
C LEU A 19 3.84 -9.33 -32.92
N ASP A 20 4.55 -8.21 -33.01
CA ASP A 20 4.85 -7.57 -34.29
C ASP A 20 5.78 -8.46 -35.14
N ALA A 21 6.81 -9.07 -34.54
CA ALA A 21 7.71 -9.99 -35.22
C ALA A 21 6.99 -11.24 -35.80
N ILE A 22 6.01 -11.78 -35.09
CA ILE A 22 5.21 -12.91 -35.57
C ILE A 22 4.24 -12.45 -36.66
N ARG A 23 3.54 -11.33 -36.49
CA ARG A 23 2.60 -10.79 -37.47
C ARG A 23 3.28 -10.39 -38.78
N ASP A 24 4.47 -9.82 -38.68
CA ASP A 24 5.30 -9.44 -39.83
C ASP A 24 5.98 -10.65 -40.51
N ARG A 25 5.71 -11.87 -40.02
CA ARG A 25 6.34 -13.12 -40.49
C ARG A 25 7.87 -13.12 -40.38
N LYS A 26 8.45 -12.34 -39.48
CA LYS A 26 9.89 -12.36 -39.16
C LYS A 26 10.24 -13.60 -38.31
N VAL A 27 9.28 -14.07 -37.53
CA VAL A 27 9.34 -15.34 -36.81
C VAL A 27 8.27 -16.26 -37.38
N VAL A 28 8.71 -17.35 -38.05
CA VAL A 28 7.85 -18.35 -38.68
C VAL A 28 8.16 -19.72 -38.06
N GLY A 29 7.14 -20.41 -37.57
CA GLY A 29 7.31 -21.71 -36.90
C GLY A 29 7.22 -21.59 -35.37
N PRO A 30 7.80 -22.56 -34.65
CA PRO A 30 7.78 -22.51 -33.18
C PRO A 30 8.49 -21.25 -32.66
N VAL A 31 7.85 -20.53 -31.74
CA VAL A 31 8.42 -19.33 -31.12
C VAL A 31 9.45 -19.77 -30.08
N THR A 32 10.74 -19.65 -30.43
CA THR A 32 11.87 -20.00 -29.57
C THR A 32 12.66 -18.76 -29.18
N ALA A 33 13.39 -18.84 -28.09
CA ALA A 33 14.28 -17.76 -27.65
C ALA A 33 15.32 -17.40 -28.73
N SER A 34 15.83 -18.38 -29.44
CA SER A 34 16.78 -18.18 -30.54
C SER A 34 16.16 -17.45 -31.74
N ALA A 35 14.91 -17.80 -32.11
CA ALA A 35 14.19 -17.15 -33.20
C ALA A 35 13.87 -15.67 -32.84
N LEU A 36 13.51 -15.40 -31.59
CA LEU A 36 13.26 -14.05 -31.08
C LEU A 36 14.56 -13.22 -31.02
N SER A 37 15.65 -13.82 -30.56
CA SER A 37 16.96 -13.17 -30.52
C SER A 37 17.46 -12.80 -31.92
N ALA A 38 17.23 -13.65 -32.91
CA ALA A 38 17.63 -13.40 -34.31
C ALA A 38 16.93 -12.17 -34.92
N VAL A 39 15.79 -11.76 -34.39
CA VAL A 39 15.05 -10.54 -34.81
C VAL A 39 15.22 -9.38 -33.82
N GLY A 40 16.22 -9.45 -32.93
CA GLY A 40 16.58 -8.38 -32.01
C GLY A 40 15.71 -8.28 -30.75
N ILE A 41 14.90 -9.29 -30.46
CA ILE A 41 14.10 -9.37 -29.24
C ILE A 41 14.93 -10.09 -28.17
N GLY A 42 15.43 -9.32 -27.21
CA GLY A 42 16.46 -9.72 -26.25
C GLY A 42 16.00 -10.67 -25.14
N VAL A 43 16.42 -10.33 -23.92
CA VAL A 43 16.52 -11.18 -22.71
C VAL A 43 15.26 -12.00 -22.38
N ASP A 44 14.06 -11.57 -22.77
CA ASP A 44 12.79 -12.19 -22.39
C ASP A 44 12.28 -13.26 -23.40
N GLY A 45 12.99 -13.51 -24.49
CA GLY A 45 12.68 -14.59 -25.43
C GLY A 45 12.59 -15.95 -24.75
N VAL A 46 13.43 -16.18 -23.73
CA VAL A 46 13.38 -17.42 -22.91
C VAL A 46 12.08 -17.54 -22.12
N ALA A 47 11.58 -16.42 -21.61
CA ALA A 47 10.30 -16.42 -20.88
C ALA A 47 9.12 -16.68 -21.81
N VAL A 48 9.14 -16.12 -23.03
CA VAL A 48 8.13 -16.40 -24.08
C VAL A 48 8.19 -17.86 -24.51
N GLU A 49 9.38 -18.39 -24.78
CA GLU A 49 9.56 -19.80 -25.15
C GLU A 49 9.07 -20.73 -24.03
N ARG A 50 9.41 -20.44 -22.79
CA ARG A 50 8.97 -21.25 -21.64
C ARG A 50 7.45 -21.18 -21.46
N ALA A 51 6.84 -20.02 -21.73
CA ALA A 51 5.41 -19.81 -21.60
C ALA A 51 4.60 -20.40 -22.74
N CYS A 52 5.13 -20.30 -23.95
CA CYS A 52 4.42 -20.59 -25.19
C CYS A 52 5.09 -21.69 -26.02
N GLY A 53 6.15 -22.33 -25.48
CA GLY A 53 6.91 -23.37 -26.18
C GLY A 53 6.01 -24.53 -26.61
N GLY A 54 6.10 -24.90 -27.89
CA GLY A 54 5.28 -25.91 -28.50
C GLY A 54 3.92 -25.44 -29.02
N LEU A 55 3.53 -24.19 -28.81
CA LEU A 55 2.33 -23.61 -29.41
C LEU A 55 2.60 -23.15 -30.85
N ALA A 56 1.61 -23.26 -31.72
CA ALA A 56 1.63 -22.64 -33.03
C ALA A 56 1.71 -21.09 -32.90
N ALA A 57 2.33 -20.42 -33.87
CA ALA A 57 2.53 -18.98 -33.84
C ALA A 57 1.22 -18.19 -33.61
N ASP A 58 0.11 -18.60 -34.22
CA ASP A 58 -1.19 -17.96 -34.03
C ASP A 58 -1.70 -18.11 -32.58
N SER A 59 -1.44 -19.27 -31.95
CA SER A 59 -1.79 -19.47 -30.54
C SER A 59 -0.94 -18.60 -29.63
N VAL A 60 0.36 -18.42 -29.92
CA VAL A 60 1.23 -17.50 -29.20
C VAL A 60 0.73 -16.06 -29.33
N VAL A 61 0.33 -15.65 -30.53
CA VAL A 61 -0.28 -14.34 -30.77
C VAL A 61 -1.54 -14.15 -29.93
N ALA A 62 -2.43 -15.15 -29.89
CA ALA A 62 -3.65 -15.06 -29.09
C ALA A 62 -3.36 -14.92 -27.59
N VAL A 63 -2.43 -15.72 -27.04
CA VAL A 63 -2.02 -15.66 -25.63
C VAL A 63 -1.40 -14.30 -25.29
N LEU A 64 -0.41 -13.85 -26.05
CA LEU A 64 0.28 -12.58 -25.80
C LEU A 64 -0.65 -11.38 -26.00
N ALA A 65 -1.56 -11.43 -26.97
CA ALA A 65 -2.57 -10.38 -27.18
C ALA A 65 -3.56 -10.33 -26.00
N ALA A 66 -3.97 -11.48 -25.46
CA ALA A 66 -4.82 -11.54 -24.26
C ALA A 66 -4.12 -10.93 -23.04
N VAL A 67 -2.84 -11.28 -22.81
CA VAL A 67 -2.03 -10.68 -21.73
C VAL A 67 -1.89 -9.17 -21.90
N LEU A 68 -1.66 -8.71 -23.13
CA LEU A 68 -1.56 -7.28 -23.43
C LEU A 68 -2.90 -6.54 -23.24
N ALA A 69 -4.01 -7.17 -23.61
CA ALA A 69 -5.35 -6.63 -23.42
C ALA A 69 -5.69 -6.53 -21.93
N GLU A 70 -5.34 -7.56 -21.13
CA GLU A 70 -5.53 -7.55 -19.69
C GLU A 70 -4.71 -6.44 -19.03
N ARG A 71 -3.44 -6.31 -19.40
CA ARG A 71 -2.58 -5.21 -18.91
C ARG A 71 -3.09 -3.82 -19.27
N ARG A 72 -3.80 -3.68 -20.39
CA ARG A 72 -4.44 -2.40 -20.76
C ARG A 72 -5.71 -2.12 -19.96
N ARG A 73 -6.46 -3.16 -19.61
CA ARG A 73 -7.65 -3.06 -18.74
C ARG A 73 -7.28 -2.80 -17.30
N ALA A 74 -6.18 -3.39 -16.84
CA ALA A 74 -5.66 -3.28 -15.47
C ALA A 74 -4.68 -2.10 -15.30
N ARG A 75 -4.80 -1.01 -16.07
CA ARG A 75 -4.03 0.21 -15.77
C ARG A 75 -4.57 0.81 -14.48
N PRO A 76 -3.75 0.90 -13.42
CA PRO A 76 -4.17 1.59 -12.21
C PRO A 76 -4.51 3.05 -12.54
N GLU A 77 -5.55 3.58 -11.94
CA GLU A 77 -5.73 5.02 -11.90
C GLU A 77 -4.74 5.59 -10.89
N LEU A 78 -3.84 6.42 -11.40
CA LEU A 78 -2.78 7.05 -10.60
C LEU A 78 -3.04 8.54 -10.54
N GLU A 79 -3.07 9.06 -9.34
CA GLU A 79 -3.24 10.49 -9.11
C GLU A 79 -2.06 11.02 -8.29
N LEU A 80 -1.40 12.06 -8.82
CA LEU A 80 -0.37 12.78 -8.11
C LEU A 80 -1.00 13.64 -7.02
N VAL A 81 -0.53 13.47 -5.79
CA VAL A 81 -0.95 14.25 -4.63
C VAL A 81 0.22 15.13 -4.18
N TRP A 82 -0.06 16.39 -3.97
CA TRP A 82 0.96 17.39 -3.63
C TRP A 82 0.51 18.21 -2.43
N THR A 83 1.42 18.49 -1.53
CA THR A 83 1.25 19.50 -0.48
C THR A 83 2.34 20.55 -0.64
N GLY A 84 1.98 21.80 -0.45
CA GLY A 84 2.91 22.92 -0.52
C GLY A 84 2.63 23.87 -1.69
N PRO A 85 3.55 24.81 -1.97
CA PRO A 85 3.38 25.75 -3.07
C PRO A 85 3.24 25.07 -4.42
N GLU A 86 2.28 25.47 -5.22
CA GLU A 86 2.03 24.94 -6.55
C GLU A 86 2.32 25.96 -7.64
N PRO A 87 2.88 25.54 -8.79
CA PRO A 87 2.98 26.41 -9.97
C PRO A 87 1.60 26.69 -10.56
N SER A 88 1.47 27.81 -11.24
CA SER A 88 0.21 28.16 -11.92
C SER A 88 -0.20 27.08 -12.93
N GLY A 89 -1.46 26.65 -12.84
CA GLY A 89 -2.01 25.62 -13.74
C GLY A 89 -1.74 24.17 -13.28
N ALA A 90 -1.20 23.94 -12.10
CA ALA A 90 -1.11 22.60 -11.53
C ALA A 90 -2.52 22.00 -11.34
N THR A 91 -2.62 20.67 -11.53
CA THR A 91 -3.85 19.89 -11.39
C THR A 91 -3.69 18.79 -10.36
N THR A 92 -2.96 19.07 -9.29
CA THR A 92 -2.72 18.11 -8.21
C THR A 92 -3.82 18.20 -7.14
N ARG A 93 -3.99 17.14 -6.36
CA ARG A 93 -4.87 17.15 -5.19
C ARG A 93 -4.06 17.35 -3.92
N ASP A 94 -4.68 18.02 -2.97
CA ASP A 94 -4.14 18.23 -1.64
C ASP A 94 -4.23 16.94 -0.79
N THR A 95 -3.19 16.65 0.00
CA THR A 95 -3.10 15.46 0.85
C THR A 95 -4.26 15.35 1.83
N ALA A 96 -4.67 16.45 2.47
CA ALA A 96 -5.76 16.44 3.45
C ALA A 96 -7.11 16.08 2.78
N ARG A 97 -7.36 16.59 1.58
CA ARG A 97 -8.57 16.28 0.81
C ARG A 97 -8.61 14.83 0.34
N VAL A 98 -7.47 14.29 -0.07
CA VAL A 98 -7.37 12.86 -0.45
C VAL A 98 -7.72 11.98 0.74
N LEU A 99 -7.12 12.22 1.91
CA LEU A 99 -7.40 11.47 3.11
C LEU A 99 -8.86 11.60 3.56
N GLU A 100 -9.42 12.81 3.53
CA GLU A 100 -10.84 13.03 3.85
C GLU A 100 -11.77 12.20 2.95
N HIS A 101 -11.52 12.18 1.62
CA HIS A 101 -12.32 11.38 0.69
C HIS A 101 -12.16 9.88 0.95
N MET A 102 -10.93 9.39 1.11
CA MET A 102 -10.67 7.98 1.37
C MET A 102 -11.38 7.50 2.64
N PHE A 103 -11.34 8.28 3.72
CA PHE A 103 -11.96 7.92 4.97
C PHE A 103 -13.49 8.02 4.92
N ARG A 104 -14.03 9.07 4.27
CA ARG A 104 -15.47 9.24 4.08
C ARG A 104 -16.07 8.07 3.28
N ASP A 105 -15.37 7.61 2.24
CA ASP A 105 -15.89 6.64 1.28
C ASP A 105 -15.58 5.17 1.67
N ALA A 106 -14.82 4.95 2.74
CA ALA A 106 -14.49 3.62 3.27
C ALA A 106 -15.75 2.81 3.60
N GLN A 107 -15.80 1.54 3.19
CA GLN A 107 -16.96 0.65 3.35
C GLN A 107 -16.68 -0.55 4.28
N SER A 108 -15.45 -1.05 4.35
CA SER A 108 -15.14 -2.28 5.07
C SER A 108 -13.91 -2.20 5.94
N GLU A 109 -12.82 -1.65 5.43
CA GLU A 109 -11.55 -1.67 6.15
C GLU A 109 -10.66 -0.47 5.80
N VAL A 110 -9.98 0.06 6.81
CA VAL A 110 -8.88 1.01 6.67
C VAL A 110 -7.64 0.50 7.41
N LEU A 111 -6.52 0.37 6.69
CA LEU A 111 -5.20 0.11 7.25
C LEU A 111 -4.35 1.37 7.06
N LEU A 112 -3.82 1.90 8.15
CA LEU A 112 -3.02 3.11 8.14
C LEU A 112 -1.68 2.88 8.84
N ALA A 113 -0.57 3.12 8.13
CA ALA A 113 0.76 3.14 8.74
C ALA A 113 1.28 4.57 8.77
N GLY A 114 1.70 5.04 9.95
CA GLY A 114 2.13 6.41 10.15
C GLY A 114 3.24 6.55 11.18
N PHE A 115 4.18 7.46 10.89
CA PHE A 115 5.30 7.76 11.78
C PHE A 115 4.95 8.82 12.85
N SER A 116 4.23 9.87 12.45
CA SER A 116 3.88 10.99 13.33
C SER A 116 2.48 11.49 13.02
N PHE A 117 1.77 11.91 14.06
CA PHE A 117 0.38 12.35 14.00
C PHE A 117 0.22 13.67 14.75
N ASP A 118 -0.68 14.52 14.22
CA ASP A 118 -1.07 15.77 14.83
C ASP A 118 -2.48 16.14 14.35
N HIS A 119 -3.25 16.90 15.17
CA HIS A 119 -4.64 17.30 14.85
C HIS A 119 -5.55 16.14 14.41
N GLY A 120 -5.30 14.95 14.94
CA GLY A 120 -5.97 13.72 14.51
C GLY A 120 -7.49 13.75 14.67
N ALA A 121 -8.04 14.46 15.67
CA ALA A 121 -9.48 14.61 15.84
C ALA A 121 -10.16 15.23 14.60
N THR A 122 -9.51 16.19 13.93
CA THR A 122 -10.01 16.75 12.67
C THR A 122 -9.76 15.78 11.50
N LEU A 123 -8.55 15.22 11.42
CA LEU A 123 -8.14 14.34 10.33
C LEU A 123 -8.98 13.06 10.26
N PHE A 124 -9.23 12.44 11.42
CA PHE A 124 -9.87 11.13 11.50
C PHE A 124 -11.39 11.18 11.74
N ALA A 125 -12.01 12.36 11.79
CA ALA A 125 -13.45 12.49 12.01
C ALA A 125 -14.26 11.66 11.00
N ARG A 126 -13.94 11.74 9.70
CA ARG A 126 -14.62 10.96 8.65
C ARG A 126 -14.37 9.46 8.75
N LEU A 127 -13.20 9.05 9.24
CA LEU A 127 -12.91 7.65 9.53
C LEU A 127 -13.73 7.14 10.71
N HIS A 128 -13.82 7.92 11.78
CA HIS A 128 -14.70 7.59 12.91
C HIS A 128 -16.16 7.47 12.47
N ASP A 129 -16.68 8.42 11.68
CA ASP A 129 -18.05 8.35 11.13
C ASP A 129 -18.27 7.06 10.34
N ALA A 130 -17.29 6.63 9.54
CA ALA A 130 -17.33 5.39 8.78
C ALA A 130 -17.34 4.15 9.69
N MET A 131 -16.52 4.15 10.74
CA MET A 131 -16.48 3.06 11.74
C MET A 131 -17.81 2.90 12.46
N VAL A 132 -18.45 4.01 12.84
CA VAL A 132 -19.73 3.97 13.56
C VAL A 132 -20.90 3.62 12.62
N SER A 133 -20.99 4.27 11.47
CA SER A 133 -22.16 4.15 10.58
C SER A 133 -22.14 2.91 9.70
N ARG A 134 -20.94 2.43 9.31
CA ARG A 134 -20.76 1.30 8.37
C ARG A 134 -19.96 0.13 8.94
N HIS A 135 -19.55 0.22 10.22
CA HIS A 135 -18.73 -0.81 10.89
C HIS A 135 -17.39 -1.05 10.20
N VAL A 136 -16.78 0.00 9.62
CA VAL A 136 -15.47 -0.09 8.99
C VAL A 136 -14.43 -0.53 10.02
N ALA A 137 -13.73 -1.62 9.73
CA ALA A 137 -12.62 -2.08 10.55
C ALA A 137 -11.41 -1.16 10.34
N CYS A 138 -10.80 -0.69 11.43
CA CYS A 138 -9.67 0.23 11.34
C CYS A 138 -8.46 -0.30 12.10
N SER A 139 -7.27 -0.24 11.48
CA SER A 139 -5.99 -0.63 12.06
C SER A 139 -4.93 0.43 11.83
N PHE A 140 -4.30 0.87 12.91
CA PHE A 140 -3.16 1.79 12.89
C PHE A 140 -1.87 1.04 13.17
N PHE A 141 -0.88 1.23 12.31
CA PHE A 141 0.50 0.79 12.50
C PHE A 141 1.31 2.03 12.88
N VAL A 142 1.68 2.14 14.17
CA VAL A 142 2.26 3.36 14.73
C VAL A 142 3.71 3.14 15.15
N ASP A 143 4.55 4.13 14.93
CA ASP A 143 5.88 4.14 15.50
C ASP A 143 5.80 4.47 17.00
N ILE A 144 6.65 3.80 17.79
CA ILE A 144 6.78 4.14 19.22
C ILE A 144 8.01 5.02 19.38
N PRO A 145 7.84 6.32 19.69
CA PRO A 145 8.96 7.24 19.80
C PRO A 145 9.86 6.93 21.02
N GLY A 146 11.07 7.42 20.95
CA GLY A 146 12.04 7.29 22.04
C GLY A 146 13.29 6.52 21.63
N ASP A 147 14.37 6.68 22.37
CA ASP A 147 15.67 6.01 22.14
C ASP A 147 15.95 4.94 23.19
N GLN A 148 14.90 4.37 23.77
CA GLN A 148 15.01 3.36 24.82
C GLN A 148 15.14 1.98 24.15
N ARG A 149 16.30 1.36 24.34
CA ARG A 149 16.63 0.03 23.83
C ARG A 149 16.99 -0.89 24.96
N ASN A 150 16.86 -2.19 24.71
CA ASN A 150 17.12 -3.21 25.71
C ASN A 150 16.24 -3.04 26.96
N VAL A 151 14.96 -2.84 26.72
CA VAL A 151 13.96 -2.69 27.79
C VAL A 151 13.41 -4.05 28.20
N SER A 152 12.99 -4.17 29.45
CA SER A 152 12.22 -5.33 29.90
C SER A 152 10.80 -5.31 29.32
N ASP A 153 10.14 -6.47 29.25
CA ASP A 153 8.76 -6.58 28.77
C ASP A 153 7.80 -5.61 29.47
N ALA A 154 7.92 -5.46 30.80
CA ALA A 154 7.13 -4.50 31.57
C ALA A 154 7.42 -3.04 31.20
N HIS A 155 8.62 -2.74 30.75
CA HIS A 155 8.98 -1.41 30.29
C HIS A 155 8.48 -1.17 28.86
N GLU A 156 8.57 -2.17 27.95
CA GLU A 156 7.97 -2.15 26.62
C GLU A 156 6.46 -1.88 26.73
N GLU A 157 5.75 -2.67 27.55
CA GLU A 157 4.32 -2.47 27.83
C GLU A 157 4.01 -1.04 28.24
N ARG A 158 4.77 -0.49 29.20
CA ARG A 158 4.56 0.87 29.67
C ARG A 158 4.75 1.90 28.57
N LEU A 159 5.81 1.81 27.77
CA LEU A 159 6.11 2.75 26.70
C LEU A 159 5.03 2.72 25.60
N VAL A 160 4.62 1.53 25.20
CA VAL A 160 3.55 1.35 24.20
C VAL A 160 2.23 1.89 24.74
N THR A 161 1.89 1.57 26.00
CA THR A 161 0.67 2.05 26.66
C THR A 161 0.64 3.57 26.75
N GLU A 162 1.72 4.19 27.23
CA GLU A 162 1.83 5.65 27.35
C GLU A 162 1.69 6.33 25.98
N HIS A 163 2.33 5.78 24.95
CA HIS A 163 2.25 6.34 23.59
C HIS A 163 0.85 6.23 23.02
N VAL A 164 0.22 5.06 23.07
CA VAL A 164 -1.12 4.87 22.50
C VAL A 164 -2.19 5.60 23.32
N ALA A 165 -2.06 5.66 24.64
CA ALA A 165 -2.92 6.49 25.48
C ALA A 165 -2.80 7.98 25.13
N GLY A 166 -1.58 8.45 24.91
CA GLY A 166 -1.32 9.81 24.42
C GLY A 166 -1.96 10.07 23.05
N PHE A 167 -1.82 9.12 22.12
CA PHE A 167 -2.47 9.18 20.80
C PHE A 167 -4.00 9.27 20.94
N LEU A 168 -4.61 8.38 21.71
CA LEU A 168 -6.05 8.36 21.93
C LEU A 168 -6.55 9.68 22.53
N LYS A 169 -5.83 10.21 23.53
CA LYS A 169 -6.19 11.46 24.15
C LYS A 169 -6.09 12.68 23.20
N ALA A 170 -5.05 12.72 22.37
CA ALA A 170 -4.76 13.87 21.53
C ALA A 170 -5.44 13.81 20.16
N HIS A 171 -5.65 12.61 19.61
CA HIS A 171 -5.99 12.42 18.21
C HIS A 171 -7.24 11.58 17.97
N TRP A 172 -7.71 10.82 18.98
CA TRP A 172 -8.86 9.91 18.84
C TRP A 172 -9.79 10.00 20.04
N PRO A 173 -10.59 11.05 20.16
CA PRO A 173 -11.42 11.28 21.34
C PRO A 173 -12.69 10.41 21.41
N TRP A 174 -12.90 9.52 20.46
CA TRP A 174 -14.13 8.75 20.29
C TRP A 174 -14.09 7.36 20.94
N ARG A 175 -15.29 6.78 21.16
CA ARG A 175 -15.48 5.45 21.76
C ARG A 175 -15.14 4.30 20.81
N ALA A 176 -15.56 4.43 19.53
CA ALA A 176 -15.20 3.43 18.52
C ALA A 176 -13.69 3.54 18.23
N ARG A 177 -12.92 2.56 18.66
CA ARG A 177 -11.46 2.58 18.61
C ARG A 177 -10.91 1.75 17.47
N PRO A 178 -9.86 2.23 16.79
CA PRO A 178 -9.05 1.41 15.90
C PRO A 178 -8.22 0.39 16.70
N ARG A 179 -7.76 -0.65 16.02
CA ARG A 179 -6.71 -1.52 16.54
C ARG A 179 -5.36 -0.83 16.33
N PHE A 180 -4.48 -0.96 17.31
CA PHE A 180 -3.12 -0.43 17.21
C PHE A 180 -2.12 -1.58 17.09
N TYR A 181 -1.11 -1.37 16.24
CA TYR A 181 0.01 -2.29 16.03
C TYR A 181 1.32 -1.49 16.09
N TYR A 182 2.37 -2.09 16.64
CA TYR A 182 3.70 -1.51 16.71
C TYR A 182 4.77 -2.53 16.32
N ASP A 183 5.96 -2.06 16.01
CA ASP A 183 7.12 -2.91 15.70
C ASP A 183 7.94 -3.18 17.00
N PRO A 184 7.93 -4.41 17.53
CA PRO A 184 8.66 -4.73 18.76
C PRO A 184 10.18 -4.63 18.59
N ARG A 185 10.70 -4.72 17.35
CA ARG A 185 12.13 -4.52 17.08
C ARG A 185 12.62 -3.11 17.41
N ARG A 186 11.69 -2.19 17.65
CA ARG A 186 11.97 -0.84 18.16
C ARG A 186 12.76 -0.87 19.46
N PHE A 187 12.54 -1.91 20.27
CA PHE A 187 13.16 -2.10 21.59
C PHE A 187 14.40 -3.00 21.53
N ASP A 188 14.74 -3.56 20.38
CA ASP A 188 15.94 -4.37 20.19
C ASP A 188 17.18 -3.46 20.05
N PRO A 189 18.19 -3.60 20.92
CA PRO A 189 19.40 -2.78 20.87
C PRO A 189 20.26 -3.03 19.62
N SER A 190 20.09 -4.17 18.95
CA SER A 190 20.82 -4.52 17.72
C SER A 190 20.17 -3.98 16.44
N VAL A 191 18.90 -3.52 16.54
CA VAL A 191 18.11 -3.07 15.41
C VAL A 191 17.68 -1.62 15.61
N TYR A 192 17.83 -0.81 14.57
CA TYR A 192 17.32 0.58 14.52
C TYR A 192 16.00 0.62 13.78
N ALA A 193 14.97 -0.07 14.31
CA ALA A 193 13.69 -0.16 13.66
C ALA A 193 12.78 1.05 13.97
N SER A 194 12.03 1.49 12.97
CA SER A 194 10.91 2.41 13.14
C SER A 194 9.85 2.15 12.06
N ILE A 195 8.60 2.37 12.37
CA ILE A 195 7.54 2.40 11.36
C ILE A 195 7.56 3.79 10.71
N HIS A 196 8.41 3.96 9.69
CA HIS A 196 8.56 5.22 8.96
C HIS A 196 7.67 5.29 7.70
N ALA A 197 6.84 4.29 7.47
CA ALA A 197 5.85 4.28 6.39
C ALA A 197 4.79 5.36 6.62
N LYS A 198 4.33 5.97 5.53
CA LYS A 198 3.16 6.85 5.49
C LYS A 198 2.28 6.33 4.36
N CYS A 199 1.36 5.44 4.70
CA CYS A 199 0.45 4.88 3.72
C CYS A 199 -0.91 4.57 4.34
N VAL A 200 -1.93 4.61 3.49
CA VAL A 200 -3.30 4.24 3.81
C VAL A 200 -3.82 3.29 2.75
N VAL A 201 -4.42 2.19 3.18
CA VAL A 201 -5.17 1.28 2.29
C VAL A 201 -6.62 1.31 2.70
N VAL A 202 -7.52 1.49 1.74
CA VAL A 202 -8.98 1.48 1.96
C VAL A 202 -9.60 0.40 1.10
N ASP A 203 -10.37 -0.50 1.76
CA ASP A 203 -11.20 -1.54 1.14
C ASP A 203 -10.45 -2.46 0.17
N SER A 204 -9.12 -2.60 0.33
CA SER A 204 -8.27 -3.30 -0.64
C SER A 204 -8.46 -2.83 -2.08
N ARG A 205 -8.91 -1.61 -2.28
CA ARG A 205 -9.17 -0.95 -3.56
C ARG A 205 -8.27 0.26 -3.79
N TYR A 206 -8.12 1.09 -2.78
CA TYR A 206 -7.31 2.30 -2.82
C TYR A 206 -6.05 2.13 -1.98
N ALA A 207 -4.92 2.59 -2.50
CA ALA A 207 -3.68 2.74 -1.75
C ALA A 207 -3.17 4.17 -1.91
N PHE A 208 -2.90 4.85 -0.81
CA PHE A 208 -2.25 6.15 -0.79
C PHE A 208 -0.89 6.00 -0.12
N VAL A 209 0.17 6.36 -0.83
CA VAL A 209 1.54 6.37 -0.31
C VAL A 209 2.10 7.78 -0.43
N THR A 210 2.66 8.30 0.64
CA THR A 210 3.10 9.70 0.69
C THR A 210 4.36 9.89 1.50
N SER A 211 5.09 10.97 1.25
CA SER A 211 6.15 11.44 2.13
C SER A 211 5.59 12.18 3.37
N ALA A 212 4.35 12.67 3.28
CA ALA A 212 3.70 13.47 4.31
C ALA A 212 3.41 12.65 5.59
N ASN A 213 3.84 13.15 6.74
CA ASN A 213 3.31 12.67 8.02
C ASN A 213 1.83 13.06 8.17
N PHE A 214 1.11 12.35 9.02
CA PHE A 214 -0.29 12.67 9.36
C PHE A 214 -0.35 13.82 10.39
N THR A 215 0.32 14.92 10.06
CA THR A 215 0.42 16.13 10.86
C THR A 215 -0.09 17.33 10.07
N ASP A 216 -0.50 18.40 10.76
CA ASP A 216 -0.93 19.65 10.11
C ASP A 216 0.14 20.14 9.11
N ARG A 217 1.41 20.14 9.51
CA ARG A 217 2.51 20.57 8.63
C ARG A 217 2.67 19.68 7.41
N GLY A 218 2.59 18.36 7.59
CA GLY A 218 2.69 17.40 6.48
C GLY A 218 1.54 17.50 5.50
N GLN A 219 0.39 17.99 5.95
CA GLN A 219 -0.82 18.05 5.12
C GLN A 219 -1.07 19.41 4.50
N THR A 220 -0.48 20.50 5.04
CA THR A 220 -0.83 21.87 4.63
C THR A 220 0.36 22.78 4.33
N ARG A 221 1.57 22.48 4.83
CA ARG A 221 2.69 23.46 4.84
C ARG A 221 3.98 22.96 4.21
N ASN A 222 4.34 21.71 4.45
CA ASN A 222 5.55 21.15 3.87
C ASN A 222 5.39 20.96 2.35
N VAL A 223 6.52 20.82 1.67
CA VAL A 223 6.51 20.25 0.32
C VAL A 223 6.50 18.73 0.48
N GLU A 224 5.39 18.11 0.13
CA GLU A 224 5.21 16.67 0.22
C GLU A 224 4.63 16.12 -1.09
N VAL A 225 5.00 14.89 -1.40
CA VAL A 225 4.56 14.18 -2.59
C VAL A 225 3.90 12.87 -2.19
N GLY A 226 2.76 12.59 -2.80
CA GLY A 226 2.05 11.33 -2.62
C GLY A 226 1.51 10.80 -3.94
N LEU A 227 1.17 9.53 -3.94
CA LEU A 227 0.53 8.84 -5.02
C LEU A 227 -0.72 8.14 -4.51
N LEU A 228 -1.88 8.58 -4.97
CA LEU A 228 -3.13 7.84 -4.80
C LEU A 228 -3.27 6.87 -5.95
N VAL A 229 -3.48 5.62 -5.61
CA VAL A 229 -3.60 4.52 -6.57
C VAL A 229 -4.95 3.84 -6.38
N GLU A 230 -5.79 3.88 -7.42
CA GLU A 230 -6.96 3.02 -7.50
C GLU A 230 -6.58 1.76 -8.28
N ASP A 231 -6.19 0.72 -7.56
CA ASP A 231 -5.80 -0.58 -8.10
C ASP A 231 -6.02 -1.67 -7.05
N THR A 232 -6.99 -2.53 -7.29
CA THR A 232 -7.34 -3.61 -6.36
C THR A 232 -6.20 -4.60 -6.15
N HIS A 233 -5.34 -4.82 -7.15
CA HIS A 233 -4.21 -5.74 -7.03
C HIS A 233 -3.15 -5.17 -6.08
N LEU A 234 -2.69 -3.94 -6.30
CA LEU A 234 -1.70 -3.27 -5.45
C LEU A 234 -2.24 -3.06 -4.03
N ALA A 235 -3.46 -2.54 -3.91
CA ALA A 235 -4.09 -2.31 -2.61
C ALA A 235 -4.26 -3.60 -1.81
N THR A 236 -4.70 -4.71 -2.47
CA THR A 236 -4.79 -6.03 -1.85
C THR A 236 -3.42 -6.57 -1.45
N GLN A 237 -2.38 -6.39 -2.29
CA GLN A 237 -1.01 -6.82 -1.94
C GLN A 237 -0.49 -6.09 -0.71
N LEU A 238 -0.65 -4.77 -0.64
CA LEU A 238 -0.20 -3.98 0.50
C LEU A 238 -0.97 -4.33 1.78
N ALA A 239 -2.31 -4.44 1.69
CA ALA A 239 -3.14 -4.88 2.80
C ALA A 239 -2.76 -6.29 3.30
N ALA A 240 -2.58 -7.24 2.36
CA ALA A 240 -2.17 -8.60 2.69
C ALA A 240 -0.77 -8.65 3.31
N HIS A 241 0.14 -7.77 2.89
CA HIS A 241 1.47 -7.66 3.49
C HIS A 241 1.39 -7.19 4.95
N LEU A 242 0.67 -6.10 5.20
CA LEU A 242 0.46 -5.59 6.57
C LEU A 242 -0.19 -6.63 7.46
N ARG A 243 -1.25 -7.32 6.99
CA ARG A 243 -1.91 -8.40 7.75
C ARG A 243 -0.98 -9.59 8.02
N ARG A 244 -0.12 -9.97 7.06
CA ARG A 244 0.87 -11.04 7.29
C ARG A 244 1.90 -10.64 8.33
N CYS A 245 2.33 -9.38 8.36
CA CYS A 245 3.21 -8.88 9.41
C CYS A 245 2.57 -9.01 10.80
N THR A 246 1.26 -8.79 10.92
CA THR A 246 0.55 -9.00 12.19
C THR A 246 0.37 -10.48 12.52
N GLN A 247 0.09 -11.34 11.54
CA GLN A 247 -0.07 -12.79 11.74
C GLN A 247 1.24 -13.49 12.13
N GLN A 248 2.37 -12.94 11.72
CA GLN A 248 3.72 -13.46 12.02
C GLN A 248 4.39 -12.74 13.18
N ASP A 249 3.66 -11.93 13.93
CA ASP A 249 4.13 -11.15 15.08
C ASP A 249 5.31 -10.20 14.78
N ILE A 250 5.47 -9.85 13.48
CA ILE A 250 6.41 -8.79 13.05
C ILE A 250 5.91 -7.44 13.54
N PHE A 251 4.60 -7.20 13.46
CA PHE A 251 3.91 -6.13 14.16
C PHE A 251 3.00 -6.73 15.22
N ARG A 252 3.18 -6.29 16.45
CA ARG A 252 2.37 -6.74 17.59
C ARG A 252 1.15 -5.87 17.77
N GLN A 253 0.01 -6.50 18.01
CA GLN A 253 -1.19 -5.79 18.43
C GLN A 253 -1.03 -5.29 19.85
N VAL A 254 -1.42 -4.03 20.08
CA VAL A 254 -1.53 -3.49 21.43
C VAL A 254 -2.74 -4.13 22.11
N PRO A 255 -2.56 -4.86 23.23
CA PRO A 255 -3.66 -5.51 23.95
C PRO A 255 -4.71 -4.49 24.42
N ALA A 256 -5.97 -4.89 24.42
CA ALA A 256 -7.06 -4.00 24.83
C ALA A 256 -6.95 -3.58 26.31
N GLU A 257 -6.42 -4.46 27.15
CA GLU A 257 -6.16 -4.22 28.58
C GLU A 257 -5.08 -3.18 28.85
N TRP A 258 -4.21 -2.89 27.88
CA TRP A 258 -3.22 -1.82 27.98
C TRP A 258 -3.80 -0.43 27.66
N LEU A 259 -4.99 -0.40 27.07
CA LEU A 259 -5.58 0.87 26.65
C LEU A 259 -6.37 1.52 27.79
N PRO A 260 -6.42 2.87 27.85
CA PRO A 260 -7.23 3.57 28.84
C PRO A 260 -8.70 3.21 28.69
N PRO A 261 -9.55 3.39 29.72
CA PRO A 261 -10.99 3.18 29.60
C PRO A 261 -11.59 4.02 28.46
N LEU A 262 -12.72 3.55 27.90
CA LEU A 262 -13.43 4.29 26.85
C LEU A 262 -13.96 5.62 27.40
N PRO A 263 -14.02 6.67 26.59
CA PRO A 263 -14.75 7.90 26.94
C PRO A 263 -16.20 7.58 27.35
N SER A 264 -16.76 8.34 28.26
CA SER A 264 -18.17 8.17 28.67
C SER A 264 -19.12 8.41 27.51
N GLU A 265 -18.82 9.39 26.68
CA GLU A 265 -19.58 9.79 25.50
C GLU A 265 -18.63 10.20 24.37
N ASP A 266 -19.11 10.14 23.12
CA ASP A 266 -18.38 10.71 21.99
C ASP A 266 -18.53 12.25 22.03
N PRO A 267 -17.48 13.00 21.63
CA PRO A 267 -17.59 14.45 21.52
C PRO A 267 -18.67 14.86 20.51
N ALA A 268 -19.39 15.93 20.82
CA ALA A 268 -20.43 16.49 19.98
C ALA A 268 -19.90 16.99 18.63
#